data_d02532ecaa6d484c61cf30f3119434fd
#
_entry.id   d02532ecaa6d484c61cf30f3119434fd
#
_cell.length_a   1.000
_cell.length_b   1.000
_cell.length_c   1.000
_cell.angle_alpha   90.00
_cell.angle_beta   90.00
_cell.angle_gamma   90.00
#
_symmetry.space_group_name_H-M   'P 1'
#
loop_
_entity.id
_entity.type
_entity.pdbx_description
1 polymer ?
#
loop_
_entity_poly.entity_id
_entity_poly.type
_entity_poly.pdbx_seq_one_letter_code
_entity_poly.pdbx_strand_id
1 'polypeptide(L)'
;MILTTTNSIEDYKILSYEGIVSDIALNSQKQTMTFNMEKYYEGISESVAEVKDKAFEKLTEQANRLNANAVVGIAVDVEMSLSGYIAVNIIGTAVNIVKM
;
A
#
# COMPACT_ATOMS: atom_id res chain seq x y z
N MET A 1 -3.09 -4.44 -13.20
CA MET A 1 -4.08 -4.50 -12.10
C MET A 1 -4.46 -3.09 -11.67
N ILE A 2 -5.72 -2.83 -11.46
CA ILE A 2 -6.18 -1.54 -10.96
C ILE A 2 -6.23 -1.58 -9.43
N LEU A 3 -5.58 -0.62 -8.79
CA LEU A 3 -5.59 -0.44 -7.34
C LEU A 3 -6.24 0.91 -7.05
N THR A 4 -7.25 0.94 -6.18
CA THR A 4 -7.95 2.19 -5.87
C THR A 4 -8.44 2.24 -4.43
N THR A 5 -8.51 3.44 -3.88
CA THR A 5 -9.11 3.69 -2.56
C THR A 5 -10.64 3.78 -2.63
N THR A 6 -11.20 3.92 -3.84
CA THR A 6 -12.65 3.96 -4.02
C THR A 6 -13.25 2.56 -3.91
N ASN A 7 -14.55 2.50 -3.60
CA ASN A 7 -15.25 1.23 -3.47
C ASN A 7 -15.72 0.67 -4.83
N SER A 8 -15.63 1.47 -5.86
CA SER A 8 -16.00 1.08 -7.21
C SER A 8 -15.06 1.74 -8.21
N ILE A 9 -15.07 1.25 -9.44
CA ILE A 9 -14.25 1.77 -10.53
C ILE A 9 -15.19 2.20 -11.65
N GLU A 10 -15.08 3.45 -12.06
CA GLU A 10 -15.92 4.00 -13.12
C GLU A 10 -15.76 3.19 -14.41
N ASP A 11 -16.85 2.93 -15.10
CA ASP A 11 -16.92 2.14 -16.34
C ASP A 11 -16.66 0.65 -16.16
N TYR A 12 -16.56 0.17 -14.91
CA TYR A 12 -16.37 -1.24 -14.61
C TYR A 12 -17.41 -1.76 -13.64
N LYS A 13 -17.71 -3.03 -13.79
CA LYS A 13 -18.60 -3.76 -12.91
C LYS A 13 -17.82 -4.79 -12.10
N ILE A 14 -18.08 -4.86 -10.81
CA ILE A 14 -17.51 -5.91 -9.97
C ILE A 14 -18.34 -7.19 -10.19
N LEU A 15 -17.67 -8.24 -10.65
CA LEU A 15 -18.30 -9.54 -10.86
C LEU A 15 -18.28 -10.40 -9.62
N SER A 16 -17.16 -10.35 -8.88
CA SER A 16 -16.98 -11.19 -7.70
C SER A 16 -15.97 -10.57 -6.75
N TYR A 17 -16.16 -10.85 -5.47
CA TYR A 17 -15.22 -10.48 -4.40
C TYR A 17 -14.38 -11.70 -4.07
N GLU A 18 -13.06 -11.58 -4.20
CA GLU A 18 -12.15 -12.70 -4.04
C GLU A 18 -11.58 -12.80 -2.63
N GLY A 19 -11.58 -11.70 -1.89
CA GLY A 19 -11.15 -11.72 -0.50
C GLY A 19 -10.45 -10.44 -0.06
N ILE A 20 -10.14 -10.38 1.21
CA ILE A 20 -9.41 -9.28 1.81
C ILE A 20 -7.91 -9.53 1.61
N VAL A 21 -7.22 -8.51 1.14
CA VAL A 21 -5.76 -8.53 1.01
C VAL A 21 -5.18 -7.46 1.91
N SER A 22 -4.06 -7.75 2.55
CA SER A 22 -3.43 -6.80 3.48
C SER A 22 -1.96 -7.11 3.62
N ASP A 23 -1.19 -6.09 3.97
CA ASP A 23 0.23 -6.25 4.26
C ASP A 23 0.73 -5.15 5.19
N ILE A 24 1.85 -5.43 5.85
CA ILE A 24 2.61 -4.47 6.63
C ILE A 24 4.02 -4.46 6.07
N ALA A 25 4.46 -3.31 5.58
CA ALA A 25 5.82 -3.15 5.10
C ALA A 25 6.60 -2.24 6.05
N LEU A 26 7.87 -2.56 6.22
CA LEU A 26 8.78 -1.81 7.09
C LEU A 26 9.97 -1.31 6.26
N ASN A 27 10.53 -0.17 6.68
CA ASN A 27 11.77 0.31 6.06
C ASN A 27 12.92 -0.65 6.39
N SER A 28 13.83 -0.80 5.43
CA SER A 28 14.98 -1.69 5.57
C SER A 28 16.06 -1.15 6.51
N GLN A 29 16.08 0.16 6.72
CA GLN A 29 17.04 0.83 7.57
C GLN A 29 16.33 1.83 8.46
N LYS A 30 16.74 1.82 9.74
CA LYS A 30 16.29 2.80 10.71
C LYS A 30 16.75 4.20 10.32
N GLN A 31 15.83 5.17 10.35
CA GLN A 31 16.18 6.56 10.11
C GLN A 31 16.98 7.12 11.29
N THR A 32 18.09 7.77 10.98
CA THR A 32 18.93 8.43 12.00
C THR A 32 18.64 9.92 12.03
N MET A 33 18.51 10.45 13.23
CA MET A 33 18.37 11.90 13.42
C MET A 33 19.68 12.59 13.06
N THR A 34 19.61 13.66 12.28
CA THR A 34 20.76 14.46 11.92
C THR A 34 20.57 15.88 12.47
N PHE A 35 21.66 16.65 12.55
CA PHE A 35 21.57 18.07 12.94
C PHE A 35 20.93 18.93 11.86
N ASN A 36 20.81 18.42 10.64
CA ASN A 36 20.15 19.09 9.53
C ASN A 36 18.73 18.55 9.40
N MET A 37 17.77 19.31 9.89
CA MET A 37 16.36 18.91 9.87
C MET A 37 15.81 18.70 8.47
N GLU A 38 16.28 19.49 7.51
CA GLU A 38 15.87 19.37 6.13
C GLU A 38 16.25 18.01 5.55
N LYS A 39 17.50 17.58 5.76
CA LYS A 39 17.97 16.26 5.35
C LYS A 39 17.23 15.13 6.07
N TYR A 40 16.91 15.33 7.33
CA TYR A 40 16.16 14.37 8.12
C TYR A 40 14.77 14.13 7.53
N TYR A 41 14.04 15.22 7.22
CA TYR A 41 12.71 15.12 6.63
C TYR A 41 12.75 14.55 5.20
N GLU A 42 13.76 14.90 4.42
CA GLU A 42 13.95 14.31 3.10
C GLU A 42 14.14 12.79 3.19
N GLY A 43 14.98 12.33 4.12
CA GLY A 43 15.21 10.91 4.36
C GLY A 43 13.94 10.17 4.76
N ILE A 44 13.12 10.77 5.63
CA ILE A 44 11.83 10.20 6.03
C ILE A 44 10.90 10.10 4.83
N SER A 45 10.79 11.17 4.04
CA SER A 45 9.93 11.22 2.88
C SER A 45 10.28 10.13 1.87
N GLU A 46 11.57 9.96 1.56
CA GLU A 46 12.06 8.92 0.66
C GLU A 46 11.76 7.52 1.21
N SER A 47 11.98 7.31 2.51
CA SER A 47 11.72 6.02 3.16
C SER A 47 10.25 5.67 3.15
N VAL A 48 9.36 6.64 3.41
CA VAL A 48 7.91 6.41 3.37
C VAL A 48 7.48 6.00 1.96
N ALA A 49 7.97 6.69 0.93
CA ALA A 49 7.65 6.36 -0.45
C ALA A 49 8.10 4.95 -0.81
N GLU A 50 9.32 4.57 -0.44
CA GLU A 50 9.87 3.24 -0.70
C GLU A 50 9.04 2.15 -0.01
N VAL A 51 8.69 2.36 1.27
CA VAL A 51 7.91 1.39 2.04
C VAL A 51 6.49 1.26 1.49
N LYS A 52 5.88 2.37 1.08
CA LYS A 52 4.57 2.35 0.43
C LYS A 52 4.60 1.55 -0.86
N ASP A 53 5.61 1.74 -1.69
CA ASP A 53 5.75 1.00 -2.94
C ASP A 53 5.87 -0.51 -2.68
N LYS A 54 6.62 -0.91 -1.66
CA LYS A 54 6.72 -2.31 -1.24
C LYS A 54 5.36 -2.86 -0.80
N ALA A 55 4.62 -2.08 -0.03
CA ALA A 55 3.30 -2.50 0.46
C ALA A 55 2.33 -2.72 -0.71
N PHE A 56 2.30 -1.81 -1.68
CA PHE A 56 1.45 -1.95 -2.86
C PHE A 56 1.85 -3.14 -3.71
N GLU A 57 3.15 -3.39 -3.87
CA GLU A 57 3.65 -4.54 -4.61
C GLU A 57 3.18 -5.85 -3.99
N LYS A 58 3.31 -5.98 -2.66
CA LYS A 58 2.87 -7.18 -1.94
C LYS A 58 1.35 -7.35 -2.00
N LEU A 59 0.60 -6.25 -1.93
CA LEU A 59 -0.84 -6.29 -2.05
C LEU A 59 -1.25 -6.84 -3.43
N THR A 60 -0.59 -6.37 -4.48
CA THR A 60 -0.80 -6.83 -5.85
C THR A 60 -0.50 -8.33 -5.99
N GLU A 61 0.60 -8.79 -5.38
CA GLU A 61 0.96 -10.21 -5.40
C GLU A 61 -0.13 -11.07 -4.76
N GLN A 62 -0.66 -10.63 -3.60
CA GLN A 62 -1.73 -11.35 -2.93
C GLN A 62 -3.00 -11.41 -3.79
N ALA A 63 -3.36 -10.29 -4.41
CA ALA A 63 -4.53 -10.24 -5.30
C ALA A 63 -4.35 -11.16 -6.50
N ASN A 64 -3.15 -11.22 -7.06
CA ASN A 64 -2.84 -12.13 -8.16
C ASN A 64 -3.00 -13.59 -7.76
N ARG A 65 -2.60 -13.95 -6.55
CA ARG A 65 -2.78 -15.33 -6.03
C ARG A 65 -4.24 -15.71 -5.89
N LEU A 66 -5.11 -14.73 -5.67
CA LEU A 66 -6.55 -14.93 -5.60
C LEU A 66 -7.23 -14.86 -6.98
N ASN A 67 -6.46 -14.72 -8.04
CA ASN A 67 -6.96 -14.56 -9.41
C ASN A 67 -7.83 -13.31 -9.58
N ALA A 68 -7.59 -12.28 -8.78
CA ALA A 68 -8.26 -10.99 -8.89
C ALA A 68 -7.58 -10.12 -9.96
N ASN A 69 -8.32 -9.18 -10.53
CA ASN A 69 -7.76 -8.21 -11.46
C ASN A 69 -7.85 -6.76 -10.99
N ALA A 70 -8.35 -6.55 -9.79
CA ALA A 70 -8.37 -5.22 -9.17
C ALA A 70 -8.42 -5.34 -7.64
N VAL A 71 -8.04 -4.27 -6.96
CA VAL A 71 -8.21 -4.12 -5.50
C VAL A 71 -8.90 -2.80 -5.26
N VAL A 72 -10.03 -2.84 -4.58
CA VAL A 72 -10.84 -1.66 -4.26
C VAL A 72 -10.83 -1.41 -2.75
N GLY A 73 -11.28 -0.22 -2.37
CA GLY A 73 -11.40 0.14 -0.95
C GLY A 73 -10.09 0.12 -0.19
N ILE A 74 -8.98 0.44 -0.86
CA ILE A 74 -7.67 0.40 -0.23
C ILE A 74 -7.56 1.49 0.83
N ALA A 75 -7.13 1.11 2.03
CA ALA A 75 -6.77 2.03 3.10
C ALA A 75 -5.28 1.87 3.38
N VAL A 76 -4.60 2.99 3.53
CA VAL A 76 -3.16 3.04 3.82
C VAL A 76 -2.95 3.81 5.11
N ASP A 77 -2.23 3.22 6.04
CA ASP A 77 -1.87 3.85 7.31
C ASP A 77 -0.36 3.82 7.48
N VAL A 78 0.23 4.95 7.84
CA VAL A 78 1.68 5.08 8.02
C VAL A 78 1.96 5.37 9.48
N GLU A 79 2.77 4.53 10.10
CA GLU A 79 3.20 4.70 11.48
C GLU A 79 4.71 4.90 11.53
N MET A 80 5.15 5.82 12.38
CA MET A 80 6.58 6.08 12.60
C MET A 80 6.88 5.95 14.08
N SER A 81 7.92 5.17 14.40
CA SER A 81 8.38 5.03 15.78
C SER A 81 9.43 6.08 16.11
N LEU A 82 9.58 6.37 17.40
CA LEU A 82 10.65 7.26 17.88
C LEU A 82 12.04 6.71 17.61
N SER A 83 12.14 5.39 17.41
CA SER A 83 13.42 4.74 17.10
C SER A 83 13.77 4.77 15.61
N GLY A 84 12.99 5.44 14.77
CA GLY A 84 13.29 5.65 13.36
C GLY A 84 12.75 4.58 12.41
N TYR A 85 11.88 3.69 12.88
CA TYR A 85 11.21 2.72 12.03
C TYR A 85 9.94 3.31 11.43
N ILE A 86 9.70 2.96 10.18
CA ILE A 86 8.51 3.36 9.43
C ILE A 86 7.77 2.09 9.04
N ALA A 87 6.48 2.03 9.39
CA ALA A 87 5.61 0.92 9.03
C ALA A 87 4.46 1.45 8.18
N VAL A 88 4.17 0.79 7.08
CA VAL A 88 3.01 1.07 6.23
C VAL A 88 2.08 -0.12 6.31
N ASN A 89 0.89 0.11 6.83
CA ASN A 89 -0.19 -0.87 6.86
C ASN A 89 -1.11 -0.61 5.68
N ILE A 90 -1.44 -1.64 4.93
CA ILE A 90 -2.29 -1.52 3.76
C ILE A 90 -3.32 -2.66 3.76
N ILE A 91 -4.55 -2.34 3.41
CA ILE A 91 -5.63 -3.30 3.33
C ILE A 91 -6.56 -2.92 2.18
N GLY A 92 -7.15 -3.91 1.54
CA GLY A 92 -8.12 -3.69 0.47
C GLY A 92 -8.92 -4.96 0.20
N THR A 93 -9.81 -4.88 -0.76
CA THR A 93 -10.63 -6.00 -1.19
C THR A 93 -10.26 -6.37 -2.62
N ALA A 94 -9.79 -7.59 -2.80
CA ALA A 94 -9.48 -8.13 -4.13
C ALA A 94 -10.78 -8.51 -4.84
N VAL A 95 -10.94 -8.07 -6.08
CA VAL A 95 -12.16 -8.27 -6.86
C VAL A 95 -11.83 -8.65 -8.30
N ASN A 96 -12.81 -9.22 -8.98
CA ASN A 96 -12.79 -9.36 -10.42
C ASN A 96 -13.75 -8.36 -11.03
N ILE A 97 -13.26 -7.59 -11.97
CA ILE A 97 -14.02 -6.55 -12.66
C ILE A 97 -14.06 -6.81 -14.15
N VAL A 98 -15.08 -6.30 -14.79
CA VAL A 98 -15.22 -6.33 -16.25
C VAL A 98 -15.67 -4.95 -16.71
N LYS A 99 -15.19 -4.53 -17.87
CA LYS A 99 -15.57 -3.24 -18.44
C LYS A 99 -17.02 -3.30 -18.89
N MET A 100 -17.77 -2.27 -18.53
CA MET A 100 -19.15 -2.12 -18.96
C MET A 100 -19.27 -1.58 -20.38
#